data_bbd01e8c2dcf8f79996872054b267d23
#
_entry.id   bbd01e8c2dcf8f79996872054b267d23
#
_cell.length_a   1.000
_cell.length_b   1.000
_cell.length_c   1.000
_cell.angle_alpha   90.00
_cell.angle_beta   90.00
_cell.angle_gamma   90.00
#
_symmetry.space_group_name_H-M   'P 1'
#
loop_
_entity.id
_entity.type
_entity.pdbx_description
1 polymer ?
#
loop_
_entity_poly.entity_id
_entity_poly.type
_entity_poly.pdbx_seq_one_letter_code
_entity_poly.pdbx_strand_id
1 'polypeptide(L)'
;MADKEVKNPTYIENIRHFFDEIDHIHMWAKNIDLSTYKGLFDQGPNVYFQTLPPNANMPKDPARKWSQQRSDTYKNWIAQGYPFGTAKPAPLVPDKAPRIRKDIDNLSSQEIADLTKAFRGIMALDPSDSDSYFALAGLHWYPAPTLCQHHVDKYNPWHRAYLLRFEDALRKVEGCENVTLPYWDITKPPADFLFKAPFSSYKLPRDIHPAYPAGYETSRFTRSRIVKNVAAEDIADKIDHAMIQTTWGDFISYTSDGIEAAHDHGHGAVGETLSTPDAAAFDPIFWFFHSNWDRLWWEWQKRLQATTYWTFRSTIQGSTVFLEPPFDDLRPFAQTSSQTIDSIALGVGYELQQSGAESLVAMQNRTVGSLAAGEVMAIHDDSLTSIRLKGIDRTKIPGSFRAELKADGKKVAHRIFFQSTQPQTCENCRKNALINLDFRVPLKAIRNKRLDVEIHTLVTQEGLGSRFPLHSCGNPTLNARLLLEGS
;
A
#
# COMPACT_ATOMS: atom_id res chain seq x y z
N MET A 1 26.47 -21.76 11.70
CA MET A 1 26.27 -23.16 12.16
C MET A 1 26.40 -24.05 10.95
N ALA A 2 27.01 -25.25 11.08
CA ALA A 2 27.04 -26.21 9.98
C ALA A 2 25.62 -26.71 9.69
N ASP A 3 25.24 -26.80 8.42
CA ASP A 3 23.96 -27.36 8.01
C ASP A 3 23.84 -28.80 8.54
N LYS A 4 22.65 -29.17 8.96
CA LYS A 4 22.32 -30.55 9.34
C LYS A 4 21.27 -31.08 8.37
N GLU A 5 21.45 -32.30 7.88
CA GLU A 5 20.46 -32.95 7.04
C GLU A 5 19.13 -33.12 7.78
N VAL A 6 18.03 -32.71 7.17
CA VAL A 6 16.66 -32.94 7.64
C VAL A 6 16.04 -34.05 6.81
N LYS A 7 15.57 -35.12 7.48
CA LYS A 7 15.00 -36.30 6.80
C LYS A 7 13.58 -36.09 6.30
N ASN A 8 12.78 -35.33 7.03
CA ASN A 8 11.38 -34.99 6.68
C ASN A 8 11.22 -33.47 6.57
N PRO A 9 11.83 -32.83 5.60
CA PRO A 9 11.75 -31.39 5.46
C PRO A 9 10.40 -30.93 4.94
N THR A 10 9.99 -29.74 5.35
CA THR A 10 8.85 -29.03 4.77
C THR A 10 9.30 -27.71 4.17
N TYR A 11 8.47 -27.18 3.27
CA TYR A 11 8.74 -25.86 2.68
C TYR A 11 8.84 -24.81 3.78
N ILE A 12 7.83 -24.74 4.64
CA ILE A 12 7.71 -23.70 5.68
C ILE A 12 8.84 -23.72 6.69
N GLU A 13 9.22 -24.90 7.17
CA GLU A 13 10.19 -24.99 8.26
C GLU A 13 11.64 -25.02 7.78
N ASN A 14 11.87 -25.46 6.54
CA ASN A 14 13.21 -25.74 6.07
C ASN A 14 13.53 -25.06 4.72
N ILE A 15 12.79 -25.40 3.67
CA ILE A 15 13.22 -25.15 2.30
C ILE A 15 13.24 -23.68 1.93
N ARG A 16 12.22 -22.91 2.35
CA ARG A 16 12.13 -21.48 2.07
C ARG A 16 13.31 -20.67 2.60
N HIS A 17 13.97 -21.17 3.65
CA HIS A 17 15.15 -20.53 4.27
C HIS A 17 16.46 -20.81 3.55
N PHE A 18 16.45 -21.60 2.47
CA PHE A 18 17.63 -21.93 1.70
C PHE A 18 18.03 -20.84 0.71
N PHE A 19 17.12 -19.91 0.44
CA PHE A 19 17.26 -18.84 -0.54
C PHE A 19 17.21 -17.48 0.16
N ASP A 20 18.11 -16.60 -0.25
CA ASP A 20 18.17 -15.23 0.25
C ASP A 20 17.74 -14.20 -0.83
N GLU A 21 17.79 -12.92 -0.47
CA GLU A 21 17.41 -11.82 -1.36
C GLU A 21 18.16 -11.84 -2.68
N ILE A 22 19.45 -12.17 -2.65
CA ILE A 22 20.30 -12.19 -3.85
C ILE A 22 19.85 -13.31 -4.80
N ASP A 23 19.49 -14.48 -4.25
CA ASP A 23 18.99 -15.61 -5.03
C ASP A 23 17.65 -15.24 -5.68
N HIS A 24 16.75 -14.60 -4.92
CA HIS A 24 15.44 -14.17 -5.42
C HIS A 24 15.58 -13.15 -6.56
N ILE A 25 16.37 -12.10 -6.38
CA ILE A 25 16.59 -11.06 -7.39
C ILE A 25 17.20 -11.63 -8.68
N HIS A 26 18.24 -12.46 -8.54
CA HIS A 26 18.92 -13.05 -9.69
C HIS A 26 18.03 -13.98 -10.50
N MET A 27 17.19 -14.76 -9.83
CA MET A 27 16.33 -15.71 -10.51
C MET A 27 15.07 -15.07 -11.06
N TRP A 28 14.57 -14.04 -10.39
CA TRP A 28 13.47 -13.22 -10.90
C TRP A 28 13.80 -12.57 -12.26
N ALA A 29 15.03 -12.09 -12.43
CA ALA A 29 15.49 -11.55 -13.71
C ALA A 29 15.44 -12.58 -14.86
N LYS A 30 15.24 -13.86 -14.54
CA LYS A 30 15.09 -14.99 -15.49
C LYS A 30 13.67 -15.55 -15.53
N ASN A 31 12.69 -14.83 -14.96
CA ASN A 31 11.32 -15.28 -14.79
C ASN A 31 11.17 -16.57 -13.95
N ILE A 32 12.10 -16.79 -13.00
CA ILE A 32 12.05 -17.90 -12.05
C ILE A 32 11.85 -17.33 -10.65
N ASP A 33 10.71 -17.64 -10.05
CA ASP A 33 10.37 -17.20 -8.70
C ASP A 33 10.75 -18.25 -7.66
N LEU A 34 11.90 -18.10 -7.02
CA LEU A 34 12.34 -18.97 -5.93
C LEU A 34 11.81 -18.55 -4.56
N SER A 35 11.03 -17.47 -4.49
CA SER A 35 10.49 -16.96 -3.22
C SER A 35 9.19 -17.64 -2.81
N THR A 36 8.56 -18.39 -3.72
CA THR A 36 7.27 -19.03 -3.47
C THR A 36 7.36 -20.56 -3.49
N TYR A 37 6.44 -21.22 -2.77
CA TYR A 37 6.30 -22.68 -2.84
C TYR A 37 6.10 -23.14 -4.28
N LYS A 38 5.21 -22.49 -5.04
CA LYS A 38 4.93 -22.86 -6.42
C LYS A 38 6.19 -22.75 -7.29
N GLY A 39 6.92 -21.66 -7.19
CA GLY A 39 8.14 -21.47 -7.95
C GLY A 39 9.21 -22.53 -7.64
N LEU A 40 9.37 -22.88 -6.36
CA LEU A 40 10.27 -23.96 -5.96
C LEU A 40 9.75 -25.34 -6.34
N PHE A 41 8.44 -25.57 -6.32
CA PHE A 41 7.83 -26.79 -6.81
C PHE A 41 8.10 -26.97 -8.31
N ASP A 42 7.84 -25.94 -9.11
CA ASP A 42 8.00 -25.97 -10.57
C ASP A 42 9.48 -26.18 -10.98
N GLN A 43 10.41 -25.65 -10.16
CA GLN A 43 11.86 -25.67 -10.43
C GLN A 43 12.64 -26.70 -9.59
N GLY A 44 11.96 -27.52 -8.81
CA GLY A 44 12.59 -28.40 -7.83
C GLY A 44 13.81 -29.18 -8.34
N PRO A 45 13.71 -29.99 -9.39
CA PRO A 45 14.83 -30.72 -9.95
C PRO A 45 15.95 -29.81 -10.46
N ASN A 46 15.61 -28.72 -11.14
CA ASN A 46 16.59 -27.77 -11.66
C ASN A 46 17.42 -27.11 -10.53
N VAL A 47 16.74 -26.66 -9.48
CA VAL A 47 17.39 -26.07 -8.30
C VAL A 47 18.33 -27.10 -7.67
N TYR A 48 17.88 -28.33 -7.49
CA TYR A 48 18.72 -29.40 -6.93
C TYR A 48 20.00 -29.60 -7.74
N PHE A 49 19.90 -29.81 -9.05
CA PHE A 49 21.09 -30.04 -9.91
C PHE A 49 22.01 -28.83 -9.98
N GLN A 50 21.46 -27.61 -9.96
CA GLN A 50 22.30 -26.41 -10.02
C GLN A 50 23.02 -26.11 -8.70
N THR A 51 22.58 -26.66 -7.58
CA THR A 51 23.14 -26.41 -6.25
C THR A 51 23.91 -27.60 -5.66
N LEU A 52 23.95 -28.73 -6.38
CA LEU A 52 24.54 -29.98 -5.90
C LEU A 52 26.06 -29.91 -5.84
N PRO A 53 26.71 -30.07 -4.68
CA PRO A 53 28.14 -30.18 -4.56
C PRO A 53 28.71 -31.45 -5.24
N PRO A 54 30.01 -31.49 -5.66
CA PRO A 54 30.98 -30.39 -5.59
C PRO A 54 30.87 -29.42 -6.78
N ASN A 55 30.12 -29.77 -7.83
CA ASN A 55 30.12 -29.07 -9.11
C ASN A 55 28.93 -28.09 -9.24
N ALA A 56 28.45 -27.55 -8.12
CA ALA A 56 27.32 -26.64 -8.10
C ALA A 56 27.59 -25.40 -9.00
N ASN A 57 26.65 -25.10 -9.92
CA ASN A 57 26.68 -23.88 -10.72
C ASN A 57 26.11 -22.67 -9.96
N MET A 58 25.25 -22.91 -9.00
CA MET A 58 24.56 -21.88 -8.20
C MET A 58 24.70 -22.18 -6.70
N PRO A 59 24.63 -21.18 -5.83
CA PRO A 59 24.88 -19.75 -6.12
C PRO A 59 26.21 -19.50 -6.80
N LYS A 60 26.36 -18.38 -7.52
CA LYS A 60 27.65 -18.07 -8.22
C LYS A 60 28.79 -17.74 -7.24
N ASP A 61 28.46 -17.12 -6.11
CA ASP A 61 29.40 -16.83 -5.04
C ASP A 61 29.88 -18.14 -4.37
N PRO A 62 31.16 -18.43 -4.37
CA PRO A 62 31.71 -19.63 -3.74
C PRO A 62 31.41 -19.72 -2.23
N ALA A 63 31.33 -18.58 -1.53
CA ALA A 63 31.06 -18.52 -0.11
C ALA A 63 29.60 -18.90 0.24
N ARG A 64 28.72 -18.91 -0.75
CA ARG A 64 27.28 -19.20 -0.61
C ARG A 64 26.90 -20.57 -1.18
N LYS A 65 27.86 -21.37 -1.65
CA LYS A 65 27.60 -22.74 -2.13
C LYS A 65 26.95 -23.57 -1.05
N TRP A 66 25.99 -24.39 -1.46
CA TRP A 66 25.29 -25.28 -0.54
C TRP A 66 26.23 -26.39 -0.02
N SER A 67 26.06 -26.73 1.24
CA SER A 67 26.65 -27.95 1.80
C SER A 67 25.95 -29.18 1.22
N GLN A 68 26.62 -30.35 1.34
CA GLN A 68 26.01 -31.63 0.98
C GLN A 68 24.69 -31.84 1.81
N GLN A 69 24.70 -31.51 3.09
CA GLN A 69 23.56 -31.67 4.00
C GLN A 69 22.36 -30.81 3.56
N ARG A 70 22.60 -29.59 3.08
CA ARG A 70 21.53 -28.73 2.53
C ARG A 70 20.94 -29.34 1.26
N SER A 71 21.80 -29.83 0.35
CA SER A 71 21.39 -30.48 -0.88
C SER A 71 20.60 -31.77 -0.60
N ASP A 72 21.03 -32.59 0.38
CA ASP A 72 20.34 -33.80 0.78
C ASP A 72 18.98 -33.47 1.43
N THR A 73 18.88 -32.42 2.22
CA THR A 73 17.60 -31.90 2.74
C THR A 73 16.67 -31.55 1.61
N TYR A 74 17.16 -30.81 0.59
CA TYR A 74 16.33 -30.38 -0.55
C TYR A 74 15.88 -31.58 -1.39
N LYS A 75 16.79 -32.57 -1.58
CA LYS A 75 16.47 -33.85 -2.24
C LYS A 75 15.37 -34.63 -1.49
N ASN A 76 15.45 -34.71 -0.18
CA ASN A 76 14.43 -35.35 0.65
C ASN A 76 13.06 -34.70 0.50
N TRP A 77 13.02 -33.35 0.39
CA TRP A 77 11.79 -32.60 0.14
C TRP A 77 11.13 -32.95 -1.20
N ILE A 78 11.94 -33.02 -2.27
CA ILE A 78 11.46 -33.44 -3.61
C ILE A 78 10.95 -34.88 -3.55
N ALA A 79 11.73 -35.79 -2.98
CA ALA A 79 11.42 -37.22 -2.94
C ALA A 79 10.13 -37.54 -2.15
N GLN A 80 9.75 -36.66 -1.21
CA GLN A 80 8.52 -36.78 -0.42
C GLN A 80 7.33 -36.06 -1.03
N GLY A 81 7.41 -35.61 -2.30
CA GLY A 81 6.33 -34.95 -3.00
C GLY A 81 6.11 -33.51 -2.53
N TYR A 82 7.18 -32.81 -2.16
CA TYR A 82 7.17 -31.39 -1.82
C TYR A 82 6.27 -31.03 -0.61
N PRO A 83 6.44 -31.65 0.58
CA PRO A 83 5.59 -31.33 1.72
C PRO A 83 5.60 -29.84 2.03
N PHE A 84 4.42 -29.22 2.09
CA PHE A 84 4.30 -27.80 2.36
C PHE A 84 4.64 -27.46 3.82
N GLY A 85 4.21 -28.31 4.73
CA GLY A 85 4.33 -28.11 6.18
C GLY A 85 3.17 -27.30 6.75
N THR A 86 3.01 -27.42 8.05
CA THR A 86 2.11 -26.56 8.79
C THR A 86 2.94 -25.43 9.39
N ALA A 87 2.80 -24.19 8.89
CA ALA A 87 3.17 -23.08 9.72
C ALA A 87 2.38 -23.24 11.03
N LYS A 88 3.06 -23.33 12.15
CA LYS A 88 2.41 -22.89 13.39
C LYS A 88 2.31 -21.37 13.21
N PRO A 89 1.11 -20.78 12.98
CA PRO A 89 0.94 -19.40 13.32
C PRO A 89 1.37 -19.33 14.79
N ALA A 90 2.21 -18.38 15.15
CA ALA A 90 2.20 -17.95 16.54
C ALA A 90 0.72 -17.74 16.87
N PRO A 91 0.18 -18.38 17.92
CA PRO A 91 -1.21 -18.23 18.22
C PRO A 91 -1.44 -16.76 18.55
N LEU A 92 -1.88 -15.98 17.55
CA LEU A 92 -2.62 -14.77 17.79
C LEU A 92 -4.01 -15.28 18.21
N VAL A 93 -4.10 -15.81 19.43
CA VAL A 93 -5.37 -15.95 20.12
C VAL A 93 -5.64 -14.56 20.66
N PRO A 94 -6.58 -13.79 20.10
CA PRO A 94 -7.03 -12.60 20.78
C PRO A 94 -7.66 -13.08 22.10
N ASP A 95 -7.02 -12.85 23.22
CA ASP A 95 -7.63 -13.05 24.56
C ASP A 95 -8.87 -12.16 24.77
N LYS A 96 -9.22 -11.36 23.76
CA LYS A 96 -10.32 -10.37 23.80
C LYS A 96 -11.10 -10.40 22.51
N ALA A 97 -12.39 -10.10 22.61
CA ALA A 97 -13.25 -9.85 21.44
C ALA A 97 -12.59 -8.85 20.47
N PRO A 98 -12.71 -9.05 19.16
CA PRO A 98 -12.10 -8.16 18.18
C PRO A 98 -12.61 -6.73 18.34
N ARG A 99 -11.73 -5.75 18.16
CA ARG A 99 -12.05 -4.32 18.10
C ARG A 99 -12.79 -4.06 16.80
N ILE A 100 -14.05 -3.67 16.89
CA ILE A 100 -14.85 -3.36 15.70
C ILE A 100 -14.72 -1.88 15.39
N ARG A 101 -13.99 -1.56 14.33
CA ARG A 101 -13.87 -0.21 13.79
C ARG A 101 -15.14 0.14 13.03
N LYS A 102 -15.82 1.18 13.49
CA LYS A 102 -17.11 1.65 12.92
C LYS A 102 -16.90 2.70 11.84
N ASP A 103 -17.91 2.86 10.98
CA ASP A 103 -18.05 4.08 10.20
C ASP A 103 -18.15 5.28 11.16
N ILE A 104 -17.41 6.34 10.86
CA ILE A 104 -17.37 7.55 11.68
C ILE A 104 -18.75 8.19 11.87
N ASP A 105 -19.66 7.97 10.91
CA ASP A 105 -21.02 8.48 10.94
C ASP A 105 -21.93 7.64 11.86
N ASN A 106 -21.51 6.44 12.27
CA ASN A 106 -22.25 5.53 13.15
C ASN A 106 -21.81 5.62 14.62
N LEU A 107 -20.91 6.55 14.95
CA LEU A 107 -20.48 6.74 16.33
C LEU A 107 -21.58 7.38 17.19
N SER A 108 -21.82 6.81 18.35
CA SER A 108 -22.62 7.44 19.40
C SER A 108 -21.89 8.65 20.00
N SER A 109 -22.63 9.55 20.63
CA SER A 109 -22.05 10.70 21.34
C SER A 109 -21.04 10.27 22.42
N GLN A 110 -21.28 9.11 23.08
CA GLN A 110 -20.35 8.59 24.08
C GLN A 110 -19.06 8.10 23.42
N GLU A 111 -19.12 7.38 22.31
CA GLU A 111 -17.93 6.93 21.58
C GLU A 111 -17.10 8.11 21.07
N ILE A 112 -17.74 9.20 20.61
CA ILE A 112 -17.04 10.44 20.23
C ILE A 112 -16.39 11.08 21.46
N ALA A 113 -17.04 11.08 22.62
CA ALA A 113 -16.47 11.64 23.85
C ALA A 113 -15.28 10.82 24.34
N ASP A 114 -15.37 9.49 24.32
CA ASP A 114 -14.28 8.60 24.70
C ASP A 114 -13.08 8.71 23.75
N LEU A 115 -13.34 8.77 22.45
CA LEU A 115 -12.32 9.01 21.43
C LEU A 115 -11.64 10.38 21.63
N THR A 116 -12.43 11.43 21.92
CA THR A 116 -11.91 12.77 22.25
C THR A 116 -11.00 12.73 23.47
N LYS A 117 -11.41 12.01 24.53
CA LYS A 117 -10.61 11.83 25.75
C LYS A 117 -9.30 11.10 25.44
N ALA A 118 -9.36 10.03 24.66
CA ALA A 118 -8.21 9.24 24.27
C ALA A 118 -7.17 10.04 23.47
N PHE A 119 -7.63 10.80 22.45
CA PHE A 119 -6.74 11.67 21.68
C PHE A 119 -6.09 12.75 22.55
N ARG A 120 -6.86 13.42 23.42
CA ARG A 120 -6.30 14.41 24.37
C ARG A 120 -5.29 13.78 25.30
N GLY A 121 -5.55 12.54 25.74
CA GLY A 121 -4.65 11.81 26.63
C GLY A 121 -3.28 11.60 25.99
N ILE A 122 -3.23 11.03 24.79
CA ILE A 122 -1.94 10.79 24.12
C ILE A 122 -1.28 12.09 23.60
N MET A 123 -2.06 13.14 23.29
CA MET A 123 -1.53 14.47 22.92
C MET A 123 -0.91 15.21 24.10
N ALA A 124 -1.31 14.90 25.32
CA ALA A 124 -0.78 15.50 26.54
C ALA A 124 0.50 14.84 27.07
N LEU A 125 0.86 13.66 26.56
CA LEU A 125 2.08 12.96 26.94
C LEU A 125 3.32 13.74 26.47
N ASP A 126 4.45 13.56 27.19
CA ASP A 126 5.72 14.11 26.75
C ASP A 126 6.05 13.61 25.33
N PRO A 127 6.52 14.49 24.42
CA PRO A 127 6.85 14.10 23.05
C PRO A 127 7.88 12.96 22.92
N SER A 128 8.66 12.69 23.96
CA SER A 128 9.61 11.56 24.03
C SER A 128 8.99 10.25 24.47
N ASP A 129 7.75 10.28 24.99
CA ASP A 129 7.01 9.07 25.33
C ASP A 129 6.59 8.34 24.03
N SER A 130 6.87 7.04 23.96
CA SER A 130 6.55 6.23 22.77
C SER A 130 5.04 6.09 22.50
N ASP A 131 4.18 6.37 23.46
CA ASP A 131 2.73 6.39 23.34
C ASP A 131 2.18 7.80 23.09
N SER A 132 3.03 8.83 23.05
CA SER A 132 2.60 10.19 22.74
C SER A 132 2.12 10.31 21.30
N TYR A 133 1.18 11.22 21.07
CA TYR A 133 0.72 11.54 19.72
C TYR A 133 1.89 11.95 18.81
N PHE A 134 2.83 12.74 19.33
CA PHE A 134 4.00 13.20 18.57
C PHE A 134 4.89 12.04 18.14
N ALA A 135 5.25 11.13 19.06
CA ALA A 135 6.09 9.98 18.73
C ALA A 135 5.40 9.03 17.75
N LEU A 136 4.09 8.77 17.95
CA LEU A 136 3.31 7.91 17.08
C LEU A 136 3.18 8.49 15.67
N ALA A 137 2.81 9.75 15.52
CA ALA A 137 2.74 10.42 14.22
C ALA A 137 4.12 10.46 13.53
N GLY A 138 5.18 10.61 14.30
CA GLY A 138 6.56 10.59 13.83
C GLY A 138 6.98 9.28 13.16
N LEU A 139 6.39 8.13 13.51
CA LEU A 139 6.72 6.84 12.90
C LEU A 139 6.45 6.80 11.39
N HIS A 140 5.56 7.65 10.89
CA HIS A 140 5.27 7.71 9.47
C HIS A 140 6.48 8.23 8.67
N TRP A 141 7.14 9.28 9.16
CA TRP A 141 8.28 9.86 8.44
C TRP A 141 9.42 10.36 9.33
N TYR A 142 9.14 10.90 10.49
CA TYR A 142 10.12 11.55 11.37
C TYR A 142 10.26 10.80 12.70
N PRO A 143 11.48 10.64 13.28
CA PRO A 143 12.78 11.03 12.70
C PRO A 143 13.24 10.05 11.62
N ALA A 144 14.19 10.49 10.77
CA ALA A 144 14.84 9.57 9.84
C ALA A 144 15.51 8.39 10.59
N PRO A 145 15.52 7.16 10.03
CA PRO A 145 15.12 6.82 8.65
C PRO A 145 13.59 6.75 8.49
N THR A 146 13.11 7.08 7.30
CA THR A 146 11.71 6.89 6.93
C THR A 146 11.34 5.41 7.01
N LEU A 147 10.35 5.10 7.82
CA LEU A 147 9.89 3.73 8.05
C LEU A 147 8.64 3.39 7.27
N CYS A 148 7.84 4.39 6.90
CA CYS A 148 6.60 4.15 6.20
C CYS A 148 6.83 3.54 4.80
N GLN A 149 5.89 2.69 4.41
CA GLN A 149 5.98 1.90 3.18
C GLN A 149 4.94 2.41 2.18
N HIS A 150 5.36 3.28 1.25
CA HIS A 150 4.54 3.73 0.12
C HIS A 150 5.11 3.23 -1.19
N HIS A 151 4.24 2.94 -2.15
CA HIS A 151 4.58 2.50 -3.50
C HIS A 151 5.38 1.18 -3.54
N VAL A 152 5.08 0.31 -2.58
CA VAL A 152 5.66 -1.03 -2.42
C VAL A 152 4.60 -2.02 -1.92
N ASP A 153 4.85 -3.31 -2.11
CA ASP A 153 3.92 -4.38 -1.71
C ASP A 153 3.51 -4.34 -0.22
N LYS A 154 4.32 -3.72 0.63
CA LYS A 154 4.06 -3.59 2.08
C LYS A 154 3.23 -2.36 2.49
N TYR A 155 2.67 -1.62 1.54
CA TYR A 155 1.86 -0.44 1.84
C TYR A 155 0.73 -0.76 2.84
N ASN A 156 -0.19 -1.65 2.49
CA ASN A 156 -1.30 -2.01 3.38
C ASN A 156 -0.84 -2.74 4.66
N PRO A 157 0.06 -3.75 4.60
CA PRO A 157 0.60 -4.41 5.78
C PRO A 157 1.18 -3.45 6.81
N TRP A 158 2.02 -2.51 6.39
CA TRP A 158 2.65 -1.55 7.27
C TRP A 158 1.65 -0.60 7.93
N HIS A 159 0.72 -0.07 7.14
CA HIS A 159 -0.30 0.86 7.66
C HIS A 159 -1.29 0.15 8.60
N ARG A 160 -1.62 -1.13 8.38
CA ARG A 160 -2.44 -1.93 9.32
C ARG A 160 -1.75 -2.07 10.67
N ALA A 161 -0.47 -2.42 10.69
CA ALA A 161 0.32 -2.50 11.92
C ALA A 161 0.44 -1.13 12.61
N TYR A 162 0.59 -0.06 11.84
CA TYR A 162 0.68 1.31 12.33
C TYR A 162 -0.62 1.77 13.01
N LEU A 163 -1.76 1.53 12.37
CA LEU A 163 -3.07 1.83 12.96
C LEU A 163 -3.31 1.04 14.24
N LEU A 164 -2.93 -0.24 14.28
CA LEU A 164 -3.01 -1.06 15.49
C LEU A 164 -2.19 -0.47 16.62
N ARG A 165 -0.93 -0.07 16.34
CA ARG A 165 -0.04 0.56 17.32
C ARG A 165 -0.61 1.87 17.87
N PHE A 166 -1.21 2.69 17.00
CA PHE A 166 -1.86 3.92 17.41
C PHE A 166 -3.09 3.66 18.28
N GLU A 167 -3.94 2.74 17.88
CA GLU A 167 -5.14 2.35 18.63
C GLU A 167 -4.79 1.77 20.01
N ASP A 168 -3.68 0.99 20.12
CA ASP A 168 -3.16 0.50 21.39
C ASP A 168 -2.79 1.65 22.35
N ALA A 169 -2.21 2.73 21.85
CA ALA A 169 -1.89 3.90 22.67
C ALA A 169 -3.15 4.64 23.13
N LEU A 170 -4.15 4.80 22.28
CA LEU A 170 -5.46 5.38 22.67
C LEU A 170 -6.09 4.59 23.81
N ARG A 171 -6.01 3.28 23.76
CA ARG A 171 -6.61 2.36 24.74
C ARG A 171 -5.85 2.29 26.09
N LYS A 172 -4.63 2.80 26.16
CA LYS A 172 -3.87 2.95 27.41
C LYS A 172 -4.30 4.17 28.23
N VAL A 173 -5.02 5.11 27.63
CA VAL A 173 -5.57 6.25 28.38
C VAL A 173 -6.65 5.73 29.34
N GLU A 174 -6.56 6.08 30.59
CA GLU A 174 -7.47 5.64 31.65
C GLU A 174 -8.95 5.85 31.27
N GLY A 175 -9.75 4.79 31.32
CA GLY A 175 -11.16 4.77 30.94
C GLY A 175 -11.41 4.85 29.45
N CYS A 176 -10.40 4.56 28.61
CA CYS A 176 -10.48 4.47 27.16
C CYS A 176 -10.15 3.07 26.63
N GLU A 177 -10.15 2.05 27.49
CA GLU A 177 -9.72 0.66 27.17
C GLU A 177 -10.56 0.03 26.05
N ASN A 178 -11.77 0.56 25.79
CA ASN A 178 -12.69 0.08 24.76
C ASN A 178 -12.74 0.96 23.52
N VAL A 179 -11.94 2.03 23.46
CA VAL A 179 -11.89 2.90 22.28
C VAL A 179 -11.43 2.11 21.07
N THR A 180 -12.08 2.30 19.94
CA THR A 180 -11.66 1.81 18.63
C THR A 180 -11.46 2.99 17.69
N LEU A 181 -10.53 2.87 16.75
CA LEU A 181 -10.29 3.89 15.76
C LEU A 181 -11.34 3.77 14.63
N PRO A 182 -12.29 4.70 14.49
CA PRO A 182 -13.29 4.62 13.42
C PRO A 182 -12.64 4.92 12.06
N TYR A 183 -13.31 4.52 10.98
CA TYR A 183 -12.90 4.89 9.62
C TYR A 183 -13.79 6.00 9.07
N TRP A 184 -13.18 6.90 8.30
CA TRP A 184 -13.89 7.87 7.49
C TRP A 184 -13.92 7.38 6.04
N ASP A 185 -15.11 6.98 5.57
CA ASP A 185 -15.31 6.70 4.15
C ASP A 185 -15.12 8.00 3.35
N ILE A 186 -13.98 8.11 2.65
CA ILE A 186 -13.60 9.32 1.94
C ILE A 186 -14.59 9.72 0.84
N THR A 187 -15.40 8.79 0.36
CA THR A 187 -16.48 9.10 -0.62
C THR A 187 -17.64 9.86 -0.02
N LYS A 188 -17.69 9.95 1.32
CA LYS A 188 -18.66 10.72 2.09
C LYS A 188 -18.06 12.03 2.61
N PRO A 189 -18.87 13.04 2.91
CA PRO A 189 -18.39 14.23 3.59
C PRO A 189 -17.72 13.87 4.94
N PRO A 190 -16.58 14.45 5.30
CA PRO A 190 -15.98 14.19 6.62
C PRO A 190 -16.91 14.69 7.74
N ALA A 191 -16.98 13.96 8.86
CA ALA A 191 -17.84 14.28 9.99
C ALA A 191 -17.48 15.62 10.63
N ASP A 192 -18.48 16.36 11.12
CA ASP A 192 -18.31 17.71 11.66
C ASP A 192 -17.37 17.78 12.87
N PHE A 193 -17.32 16.73 13.69
CA PHE A 193 -16.46 16.74 14.87
C PHE A 193 -14.95 16.68 14.50
N LEU A 194 -14.59 16.22 13.30
CA LEU A 194 -13.21 16.25 12.82
C LEU A 194 -12.68 17.68 12.66
N PHE A 195 -13.55 18.67 12.57
CA PHE A 195 -13.20 20.09 12.49
C PHE A 195 -13.28 20.81 13.86
N LYS A 196 -13.34 20.02 14.95
CA LYS A 196 -13.34 20.50 16.33
C LYS A 196 -12.17 19.89 17.10
N ALA A 197 -11.63 20.63 18.09
CA ALA A 197 -10.56 20.13 18.94
C ALA A 197 -10.97 18.87 19.71
N PRO A 198 -10.12 17.84 19.80
CA PRO A 198 -8.68 17.79 19.43
C PRO A 198 -8.42 17.36 17.98
N PHE A 199 -9.43 17.13 17.16
CA PHE A 199 -9.30 16.55 15.82
C PHE A 199 -9.02 17.57 14.71
N SER A 200 -9.22 18.87 14.98
CA SER A 200 -9.11 19.92 13.97
C SER A 200 -7.68 20.22 13.54
N SER A 201 -6.74 20.10 14.45
CA SER A 201 -5.33 20.39 14.22
C SER A 201 -4.45 19.83 15.34
N TYR A 202 -3.14 19.79 15.12
CA TYR A 202 -2.14 19.49 16.12
C TYR A 202 -0.98 20.47 16.01
N LYS A 203 -0.56 21.01 17.14
CA LYS A 203 0.58 21.94 17.21
C LYS A 203 1.85 21.17 17.54
N LEU A 204 2.85 21.20 16.67
CA LEU A 204 4.10 20.50 16.86
C LEU A 204 4.84 21.03 18.09
N PRO A 205 5.21 20.16 19.05
CA PRO A 205 6.00 20.55 20.22
C PRO A 205 7.49 20.71 19.90
N ARG A 206 7.97 20.13 18.81
CA ARG A 206 9.38 20.13 18.36
C ARG A 206 9.46 20.25 16.84
N ASP A 207 10.62 20.67 16.34
CA ASP A 207 10.92 20.65 14.91
C ASP A 207 10.88 19.20 14.37
N ILE A 208 10.26 19.01 13.22
CA ILE A 208 10.32 17.74 12.49
C ILE A 208 11.04 17.89 11.14
N HIS A 209 10.99 19.08 10.56
CA HIS A 209 11.60 19.42 9.28
C HIS A 209 11.73 20.95 9.21
N PRO A 210 12.68 21.54 8.44
CA PRO A 210 12.75 22.99 8.28
C PRO A 210 11.44 23.68 7.87
N ALA A 211 10.59 22.99 7.09
CA ALA A 211 9.27 23.49 6.73
C ALA A 211 8.21 23.33 7.85
N TYR A 212 8.49 22.52 8.87
CA TYR A 212 7.60 22.20 9.98
C TYR A 212 8.32 22.37 11.32
N PRO A 213 8.57 23.63 11.74
CA PRO A 213 9.24 23.92 13.00
C PRO A 213 8.33 23.69 14.20
N ALA A 214 8.91 23.71 15.40
CA ALA A 214 8.15 23.77 16.64
C ALA A 214 7.15 24.94 16.61
N GLY A 215 5.93 24.65 17.03
CA GLY A 215 4.84 25.62 16.97
C GLY A 215 4.07 25.63 15.64
N TYR A 216 4.51 24.92 14.60
CA TYR A 216 3.71 24.70 13.40
C TYR A 216 2.39 23.99 13.80
N GLU A 217 1.28 24.50 13.31
CA GLU A 217 -0.04 23.90 13.52
C GLU A 217 -0.52 23.27 12.23
N THR A 218 -0.89 22.00 12.30
CA THR A 218 -1.40 21.26 11.12
C THR A 218 -2.69 21.88 10.61
N SER A 219 -2.90 21.81 9.32
CA SER A 219 -4.07 22.38 8.65
C SER A 219 -4.54 21.50 7.50
N ARG A 220 -5.81 21.64 7.14
CA ARG A 220 -6.45 20.98 6.02
C ARG A 220 -7.47 21.90 5.37
N PHE A 221 -7.94 21.54 4.20
CA PHE A 221 -9.00 22.30 3.53
C PHE A 221 -10.32 22.24 4.32
N THR A 222 -11.17 23.21 4.07
CA THR A 222 -12.52 23.22 4.64
C THR A 222 -13.31 22.00 4.20
N ARG A 223 -14.30 21.58 5.01
CA ARG A 223 -15.16 20.42 4.72
C ARG A 223 -15.74 20.47 3.30
N SER A 224 -16.27 21.61 2.89
CA SER A 224 -16.87 21.78 1.56
C SER A 224 -15.83 21.69 0.44
N ARG A 225 -14.60 22.18 0.67
CA ARG A 225 -13.51 22.08 -0.30
C ARG A 225 -13.02 20.62 -0.41
N ILE A 226 -12.90 19.88 0.69
CA ILE A 226 -12.57 18.46 0.68
C ILE A 226 -13.58 17.68 -0.17
N VAL A 227 -14.88 17.84 0.06
CA VAL A 227 -15.94 17.17 -0.72
C VAL A 227 -15.80 17.48 -2.22
N LYS A 228 -15.58 18.74 -2.57
CA LYS A 228 -15.37 19.15 -3.97
C LYS A 228 -14.12 18.51 -4.58
N ASN A 229 -13.02 18.48 -3.83
CA ASN A 229 -11.76 17.93 -4.28
C ASN A 229 -11.85 16.41 -4.45
N VAL A 230 -12.48 15.70 -3.50
CA VAL A 230 -12.68 14.23 -3.60
C VAL A 230 -13.40 13.86 -4.89
N ALA A 231 -14.45 14.61 -5.25
CA ALA A 231 -15.16 14.42 -6.52
C ALA A 231 -14.28 14.80 -7.74
N ALA A 232 -13.51 15.88 -7.66
CA ALA A 232 -12.66 16.34 -8.77
C ALA A 232 -11.42 15.42 -9.00
N GLU A 233 -11.05 14.64 -8.00
CA GLU A 233 -9.95 13.68 -8.05
C GLU A 233 -10.42 12.26 -8.43
N ASP A 234 -11.72 12.06 -8.72
CA ASP A 234 -12.33 10.78 -9.11
C ASP A 234 -11.98 9.63 -8.15
N ILE A 235 -11.95 9.92 -6.84
CA ILE A 235 -11.49 8.97 -5.83
C ILE A 235 -12.41 7.76 -5.74
N ALA A 236 -13.72 7.96 -5.84
CA ALA A 236 -14.70 6.86 -5.84
C ALA A 236 -14.46 5.89 -6.99
N ASP A 237 -14.27 6.40 -8.21
CA ASP A 237 -14.03 5.57 -9.40
C ASP A 237 -12.71 4.78 -9.29
N LYS A 238 -11.67 5.38 -8.69
CA LYS A 238 -10.39 4.70 -8.42
C LYS A 238 -10.56 3.58 -7.39
N ILE A 239 -11.32 3.83 -6.30
CA ILE A 239 -11.64 2.80 -5.31
C ILE A 239 -12.40 1.65 -5.98
N ASP A 240 -13.45 1.95 -6.73
CA ASP A 240 -14.25 0.95 -7.43
C ASP A 240 -13.38 0.10 -8.38
N HIS A 241 -12.48 0.76 -9.12
CA HIS A 241 -11.54 0.07 -10.00
C HIS A 241 -10.57 -0.84 -9.22
N ALA A 242 -10.01 -0.37 -8.10
CA ALA A 242 -9.14 -1.18 -7.26
C ALA A 242 -9.89 -2.40 -6.67
N MET A 243 -11.13 -2.18 -6.22
CA MET A 243 -11.93 -3.21 -5.55
C MET A 243 -12.33 -4.37 -6.46
N ILE A 244 -12.37 -4.21 -7.78
CA ILE A 244 -12.65 -5.31 -8.72
C ILE A 244 -11.41 -6.12 -9.12
N GLN A 245 -10.20 -5.65 -8.81
CA GLN A 245 -8.97 -6.35 -9.16
C GLN A 245 -8.85 -7.70 -8.45
N THR A 246 -8.17 -8.64 -9.11
CA THR A 246 -7.96 -10.00 -8.58
C THR A 246 -6.49 -10.29 -8.27
N THR A 247 -5.58 -9.41 -8.68
CA THR A 247 -4.15 -9.51 -8.38
C THR A 247 -3.74 -8.52 -7.30
N TRP A 248 -2.72 -8.86 -6.52
CA TRP A 248 -2.19 -7.93 -5.51
C TRP A 248 -1.64 -6.67 -6.13
N GLY A 249 -0.81 -6.82 -7.19
CA GLY A 249 -0.16 -5.69 -7.85
C GLY A 249 -1.14 -4.69 -8.46
N ASP A 250 -2.26 -5.16 -9.04
CA ASP A 250 -3.27 -4.26 -9.61
C ASP A 250 -4.10 -3.61 -8.51
N PHE A 251 -4.44 -4.36 -7.44
CA PHE A 251 -5.16 -3.80 -6.29
C PHE A 251 -4.37 -2.67 -5.62
N ILE A 252 -3.08 -2.87 -5.30
CA ILE A 252 -2.25 -1.85 -4.63
C ILE A 252 -1.68 -0.79 -5.56
N SER A 253 -1.87 -0.90 -6.87
CA SER A 253 -1.19 -0.05 -7.86
C SER A 253 -1.30 1.44 -7.53
N TYR A 254 -0.17 2.12 -7.56
CA TYR A 254 -0.07 3.58 -7.52
C TYR A 254 0.10 4.18 -8.93
N THR A 255 0.47 3.36 -9.91
CA THR A 255 0.74 3.79 -11.29
C THR A 255 -0.52 3.84 -12.13
N SER A 256 -1.49 3.01 -11.82
CA SER A 256 -2.83 2.95 -12.41
C SER A 256 -3.90 3.23 -11.34
N ASP A 257 -5.17 2.91 -11.60
CA ASP A 257 -6.25 3.20 -10.65
C ASP A 257 -6.38 2.11 -9.56
N GLY A 258 -5.28 1.79 -8.87
CA GLY A 258 -5.29 0.93 -7.70
C GLY A 258 -5.57 1.71 -6.40
N ILE A 259 -5.60 0.98 -5.27
CA ILE A 259 -5.96 1.56 -3.97
C ILE A 259 -4.96 2.63 -3.50
N GLU A 260 -3.66 2.46 -3.79
CA GLU A 260 -2.66 3.46 -3.41
C GLU A 260 -2.73 4.71 -4.29
N ALA A 261 -3.14 4.58 -5.57
CA ALA A 261 -3.43 5.76 -6.39
C ALA A 261 -4.63 6.55 -5.83
N ALA A 262 -5.71 5.87 -5.41
CA ALA A 262 -6.84 6.53 -4.75
C ALA A 262 -6.42 7.22 -3.45
N HIS A 263 -5.58 6.58 -2.66
CA HIS A 263 -5.00 7.12 -1.42
C HIS A 263 -4.17 8.39 -1.69
N ASP A 264 -3.26 8.37 -2.67
CA ASP A 264 -2.42 9.52 -3.02
C ASP A 264 -3.27 10.74 -3.45
N HIS A 265 -4.31 10.49 -4.26
CA HIS A 265 -5.29 11.51 -4.63
C HIS A 265 -6.10 12.00 -3.41
N GLY A 266 -6.40 11.09 -2.47
CA GLY A 266 -7.06 11.42 -1.21
C GLY A 266 -6.26 12.39 -0.34
N HIS A 267 -4.95 12.16 -0.22
CA HIS A 267 -4.05 13.09 0.46
C HIS A 267 -4.10 14.50 -0.15
N GLY A 268 -4.05 14.59 -1.48
CA GLY A 268 -4.19 15.86 -2.19
C GLY A 268 -5.57 16.51 -2.04
N ALA A 269 -6.64 15.71 -1.97
CA ALA A 269 -8.01 16.21 -1.82
C ALA A 269 -8.27 16.81 -0.43
N VAL A 270 -7.72 16.22 0.63
CA VAL A 270 -7.79 16.75 2.01
C VAL A 270 -6.88 17.97 2.17
N GLY A 271 -5.71 17.94 1.54
CA GLY A 271 -4.85 19.09 1.32
C GLY A 271 -3.98 19.53 2.48
N GLU A 272 -3.25 20.60 2.23
CA GLU A 272 -2.34 21.28 3.17
C GLU A 272 -1.37 20.30 3.83
N THR A 273 -1.38 20.13 5.16
CA THR A 273 -0.45 19.24 5.87
C THR A 273 -0.54 17.78 5.37
N LEU A 274 -1.76 17.31 5.05
CA LEU A 274 -1.93 15.94 4.56
C LEU A 274 -1.28 15.67 3.20
N SER A 275 -1.01 16.71 2.41
CA SER A 275 -0.41 16.57 1.07
C SER A 275 1.06 16.15 1.09
N THR A 276 1.73 16.16 2.25
CA THR A 276 3.15 15.81 2.39
C THR A 276 3.36 14.71 3.42
N PRO A 277 4.01 13.60 3.06
CA PRO A 277 4.29 12.50 3.99
C PRO A 277 5.03 12.92 5.24
N ASP A 278 5.92 13.94 5.13
CA ASP A 278 6.75 14.42 6.23
C ASP A 278 5.93 14.89 7.44
N ALA A 279 4.74 15.42 7.20
CA ALA A 279 3.88 15.97 8.24
C ALA A 279 2.47 15.36 8.29
N ALA A 280 2.07 14.56 7.30
CA ALA A 280 0.69 14.09 7.14
C ALA A 280 0.11 13.43 8.39
N ALA A 281 0.86 12.58 9.07
CA ALA A 281 0.39 11.84 10.24
C ALA A 281 0.20 12.72 11.48
N PHE A 282 0.76 13.93 11.48
CA PHE A 282 0.54 14.90 12.58
C PHE A 282 -0.84 15.58 12.48
N ASP A 283 -1.51 15.56 11.33
CA ASP A 283 -2.89 16.01 11.24
C ASP A 283 -3.84 14.89 11.71
N PRO A 284 -4.68 15.12 12.74
CA PRO A 284 -5.51 14.05 13.33
C PRO A 284 -6.45 13.32 12.36
N ILE A 285 -6.88 13.95 11.27
CA ILE A 285 -7.74 13.29 10.27
C ILE A 285 -7.03 12.11 9.57
N PHE A 286 -5.69 12.11 9.55
CA PHE A 286 -4.87 11.05 8.98
C PHE A 286 -5.26 9.66 9.47
N TRP A 287 -5.53 9.50 10.74
CA TRP A 287 -5.82 8.22 11.36
C TRP A 287 -7.16 7.65 10.90
N PHE A 288 -8.18 8.49 10.77
CA PHE A 288 -9.50 8.11 10.27
C PHE A 288 -9.47 7.82 8.76
N PHE A 289 -8.69 8.59 8.03
CA PHE A 289 -8.42 8.43 6.62
C PHE A 289 -7.69 7.11 6.33
N HIS A 290 -6.61 6.78 7.07
CA HIS A 290 -5.90 5.52 6.90
C HIS A 290 -6.69 4.31 7.38
N SER A 291 -7.53 4.44 8.40
CA SER A 291 -8.44 3.38 8.83
C SER A 291 -9.42 2.98 7.70
N ASN A 292 -9.81 3.93 6.84
CA ASN A 292 -10.62 3.61 5.65
C ASN A 292 -9.86 2.79 4.60
N TRP A 293 -8.61 3.10 4.33
CA TRP A 293 -7.81 2.32 3.36
C TRP A 293 -7.55 0.89 3.86
N ASP A 294 -7.36 0.71 5.16
CA ASP A 294 -7.26 -0.61 5.78
C ASP A 294 -8.59 -1.37 5.72
N ARG A 295 -9.73 -0.70 5.94
CA ARG A 295 -11.07 -1.27 5.74
C ARG A 295 -11.26 -1.77 4.30
N LEU A 296 -10.94 -0.94 3.31
CA LEU A 296 -11.07 -1.30 1.89
C LEU A 296 -10.20 -2.51 1.54
N TRP A 297 -8.98 -2.59 2.09
CA TRP A 297 -8.17 -3.80 1.92
C TRP A 297 -8.84 -5.03 2.53
N TRP A 298 -9.40 -4.94 3.74
CA TRP A 298 -10.11 -6.05 4.36
C TRP A 298 -11.36 -6.46 3.56
N GLU A 299 -12.11 -5.52 3.02
CA GLU A 299 -13.27 -5.80 2.15
C GLU A 299 -12.85 -6.47 0.85
N TRP A 300 -11.76 -6.04 0.23
CA TRP A 300 -11.19 -6.68 -0.95
C TRP A 300 -10.77 -8.13 -0.65
N GLN A 301 -10.10 -8.36 0.50
CA GLN A 301 -9.73 -9.69 0.95
C GLN A 301 -10.97 -10.59 1.14
N LYS A 302 -12.05 -10.08 1.77
CA LYS A 302 -13.30 -10.83 1.94
C LYS A 302 -13.95 -11.19 0.60
N ARG A 303 -13.99 -10.25 -0.33
CA ARG A 303 -14.53 -10.48 -1.68
C ARG A 303 -13.83 -11.64 -2.37
N LEU A 304 -12.52 -11.74 -2.24
CA LEU A 304 -11.69 -12.79 -2.84
C LEU A 304 -11.59 -14.06 -1.98
N GLN A 305 -12.21 -14.09 -0.79
CA GLN A 305 -12.05 -15.15 0.21
C GLN A 305 -10.57 -15.34 0.64
N ALA A 306 -9.80 -14.26 0.61
CA ALA A 306 -8.36 -14.21 0.87
C ALA A 306 -8.04 -13.59 2.24
N THR A 307 -8.77 -13.98 3.28
CA THR A 307 -8.72 -13.35 4.62
C THR A 307 -7.70 -13.96 5.57
N THR A 308 -7.19 -15.15 5.29
CA THR A 308 -6.11 -15.78 6.06
C THR A 308 -4.82 -15.75 5.26
N TYR A 309 -3.67 -15.91 5.92
CA TYR A 309 -2.38 -16.02 5.24
C TYR A 309 -2.40 -17.03 4.08
N TRP A 310 -2.97 -18.21 4.31
CA TRP A 310 -3.01 -19.28 3.31
C TRP A 310 -3.93 -18.97 2.14
N THR A 311 -5.14 -18.50 2.43
CA THR A 311 -6.09 -18.14 1.38
C THR A 311 -5.62 -16.93 0.59
N PHE A 312 -5.01 -15.95 1.25
CA PHE A 312 -4.41 -14.80 0.58
C PHE A 312 -3.31 -15.25 -0.38
N ARG A 313 -2.35 -16.04 0.11
CA ARG A 313 -1.23 -16.53 -0.69
C ARG A 313 -1.66 -17.40 -1.87
N SER A 314 -2.69 -18.23 -1.71
CA SER A 314 -3.19 -19.11 -2.77
C SER A 314 -4.08 -18.40 -3.79
N THR A 315 -4.73 -17.31 -3.39
CA THR A 315 -5.76 -16.63 -4.21
C THR A 315 -5.16 -15.46 -4.98
N ILE A 316 -4.28 -14.66 -4.34
CA ILE A 316 -3.67 -13.53 -5.02
C ILE A 316 -2.67 -14.02 -6.06
N GLN A 317 -2.79 -13.47 -7.27
CA GLN A 317 -1.80 -13.65 -8.31
C GLN A 317 -0.71 -12.57 -8.16
N GLY A 318 0.53 -12.94 -8.46
CA GLY A 318 1.68 -12.05 -8.39
C GLY A 318 2.68 -12.42 -7.31
N SER A 319 3.59 -11.49 -7.01
CA SER A 319 4.64 -11.72 -6.02
C SER A 319 4.10 -11.74 -4.60
N THR A 320 4.49 -12.75 -3.84
CA THR A 320 4.23 -12.88 -2.40
C THR A 320 5.49 -12.73 -1.55
N VAL A 321 6.58 -12.25 -2.14
CA VAL A 321 7.89 -12.08 -1.48
C VAL A 321 7.77 -11.28 -0.19
N PHE A 322 6.96 -10.23 -0.19
CA PHE A 322 6.76 -9.37 0.97
C PHE A 322 6.12 -10.07 2.18
N LEU A 323 5.63 -11.30 2.02
CA LEU A 323 5.07 -12.12 3.11
C LEU A 323 6.10 -13.04 3.77
N GLU A 324 7.32 -13.10 3.22
CA GLU A 324 8.35 -14.06 3.63
C GLU A 324 9.58 -13.37 4.21
N PRO A 325 10.21 -13.96 5.25
CA PRO A 325 11.48 -13.45 5.73
C PRO A 325 12.57 -13.46 4.64
N PRO A 326 13.44 -12.46 4.60
CA PRO A 326 13.51 -11.27 5.47
C PRO A 326 12.67 -10.09 4.97
N PHE A 327 11.83 -10.27 3.95
CA PHE A 327 11.08 -9.18 3.29
C PHE A 327 9.78 -8.81 4.01
N ASP A 328 9.33 -9.64 4.96
CA ASP A 328 8.10 -9.45 5.72
C ASP A 328 8.22 -8.47 6.91
N ASP A 329 9.39 -7.89 7.11
CA ASP A 329 9.69 -6.94 8.17
C ASP A 329 8.87 -5.63 8.02
N LEU A 330 8.17 -5.26 9.08
CA LEU A 330 7.34 -4.05 9.18
C LEU A 330 7.87 -3.07 10.25
N ARG A 331 9.20 -2.95 10.37
CA ARG A 331 9.78 -2.02 11.34
C ARG A 331 9.09 -0.66 11.34
N PRO A 332 8.84 -0.06 12.53
CA PRO A 332 9.30 -0.46 13.87
C PRO A 332 8.37 -1.43 14.61
N PHE A 333 7.35 -1.98 13.94
CA PHE A 333 6.34 -2.84 14.55
C PHE A 333 6.86 -4.26 14.71
N ALA A 334 6.32 -4.96 15.74
CA ALA A 334 6.66 -6.36 15.99
C ALA A 334 5.98 -7.32 15.01
N GLN A 335 4.91 -6.88 14.36
CA GLN A 335 4.19 -7.66 13.35
C GLN A 335 5.01 -7.81 12.08
N THR A 336 4.83 -8.94 11.39
CA THR A 336 5.32 -9.15 10.04
C THR A 336 4.20 -8.97 9.02
N SER A 337 4.53 -8.78 7.74
CA SER A 337 3.52 -8.66 6.67
C SER A 337 2.56 -9.84 6.67
N SER A 338 3.07 -11.07 6.86
CA SER A 338 2.25 -12.28 6.89
C SER A 338 1.23 -12.28 8.04
N GLN A 339 1.61 -11.76 9.21
CA GLN A 339 0.72 -11.65 10.37
C GLN A 339 -0.38 -10.60 10.19
N THR A 340 -0.16 -9.59 9.33
CA THR A 340 -1.15 -8.55 9.08
C THR A 340 -2.26 -8.97 8.11
N ILE A 341 -2.13 -10.10 7.43
CA ILE A 341 -3.13 -10.55 6.44
C ILE A 341 -4.48 -10.82 7.11
N ASP A 342 -4.48 -11.52 8.24
CA ASP A 342 -5.71 -11.83 8.98
C ASP A 342 -6.01 -10.73 10.00
N SER A 343 -6.87 -9.78 9.61
CA SER A 343 -7.28 -8.67 10.48
C SER A 343 -7.98 -9.16 11.75
N ILE A 344 -8.76 -10.23 11.66
CA ILE A 344 -9.47 -10.79 12.82
C ILE A 344 -8.48 -11.45 13.78
N ALA A 345 -7.48 -12.17 13.26
CA ALA A 345 -6.42 -12.74 14.10
C ALA A 345 -5.57 -11.66 14.80
N LEU A 346 -5.44 -10.47 14.20
CA LEU A 346 -4.87 -9.28 14.85
C LEU A 346 -5.79 -8.66 15.91
N GLY A 347 -7.02 -9.16 16.05
CA GLY A 347 -8.02 -8.62 16.98
C GLY A 347 -8.74 -7.37 16.46
N VAL A 348 -8.78 -7.14 15.15
CA VAL A 348 -9.45 -6.00 14.53
C VAL A 348 -10.46 -6.47 13.50
N GLY A 349 -11.67 -5.95 13.56
CA GLY A 349 -12.72 -6.09 12.56
C GLY A 349 -13.27 -4.74 12.15
N TYR A 350 -14.13 -4.76 11.15
CA TYR A 350 -14.82 -3.57 10.64
C TYR A 350 -16.32 -3.78 10.64
N GLU A 351 -17.06 -2.72 11.00
CA GLU A 351 -18.51 -2.70 10.84
C GLU A 351 -18.85 -2.86 9.36
N LEU A 352 -19.72 -3.83 9.04
CA LEU A 352 -20.13 -4.09 7.67
C LEU A 352 -21.15 -3.03 7.25
N GLN A 353 -20.88 -2.32 6.16
CA GLN A 353 -21.92 -1.55 5.51
C GLN A 353 -22.86 -2.49 4.75
N GLN A 354 -24.15 -2.46 5.04
CA GLN A 354 -25.16 -3.28 4.35
C GLN A 354 -25.33 -2.92 2.86
N SER A 355 -24.88 -1.74 2.44
CA SER A 355 -25.05 -1.22 1.07
C SER A 355 -24.02 -1.71 0.04
N GLY A 356 -22.91 -2.33 0.47
CA GLY A 356 -21.86 -2.78 -0.45
C GLY A 356 -22.20 -4.05 -1.25
N ALA A 357 -23.11 -4.89 -0.73
CA ALA A 357 -23.42 -6.17 -1.37
C ALA A 357 -24.20 -6.01 -2.69
N GLU A 358 -25.11 -5.06 -2.78
CA GLU A 358 -25.88 -4.81 -4.01
C GLU A 358 -25.02 -4.14 -5.09
N SER A 359 -24.13 -3.22 -4.71
CA SER A 359 -23.20 -2.59 -5.65
C SER A 359 -22.18 -3.59 -6.19
N LEU A 360 -21.67 -4.49 -5.36
CA LEU A 360 -20.72 -5.53 -5.77
C LEU A 360 -21.37 -6.59 -6.68
N VAL A 361 -22.65 -6.93 -6.45
CA VAL A 361 -23.41 -7.83 -7.35
C VAL A 361 -23.69 -7.17 -8.70
N ALA A 362 -23.97 -5.86 -8.72
CA ALA A 362 -24.11 -5.11 -9.97
C ALA A 362 -22.79 -5.02 -10.77
N MET A 363 -21.64 -4.98 -10.09
CA MET A 363 -20.31 -5.02 -10.73
C MET A 363 -19.96 -6.41 -11.26
N GLN A 364 -20.33 -7.49 -10.58
CA GLN A 364 -20.13 -8.86 -11.07
C GLN A 364 -20.87 -9.16 -12.38
N ASN A 365 -21.92 -8.41 -12.68
CA ASN A 365 -22.69 -8.55 -13.92
C ASN A 365 -22.12 -7.72 -15.09
N ARG A 366 -21.06 -6.94 -14.90
CA ARG A 366 -20.26 -6.43 -16.02
C ARG A 366 -19.32 -7.54 -16.50
N THR A 367 -19.90 -8.49 -17.21
CA THR A 367 -19.19 -9.61 -17.83
C THR A 367 -18.17 -9.03 -18.81
N VAL A 368 -16.93 -9.40 -18.63
CA VAL A 368 -15.90 -9.31 -19.66
C VAL A 368 -16.40 -10.11 -20.86
N GLY A 369 -16.81 -9.44 -21.91
CA GLY A 369 -17.23 -10.12 -23.12
C GLY A 369 -16.04 -10.84 -23.73
N SER A 370 -16.07 -12.17 -23.76
CA SER A 370 -15.16 -12.96 -24.59
C SER A 370 -15.63 -12.87 -26.02
N LEU A 371 -14.76 -12.36 -26.92
CA LEU A 371 -15.02 -12.40 -28.36
C LEU A 371 -14.72 -13.80 -28.89
N ALA A 372 -15.62 -14.35 -29.70
CA ALA A 372 -15.34 -15.56 -30.45
C ALA A 372 -14.31 -15.30 -31.55
N ALA A 373 -13.50 -16.28 -31.92
CA ALA A 373 -12.53 -16.15 -32.99
C ALA A 373 -13.25 -15.81 -34.31
N GLY A 374 -12.95 -14.62 -34.85
CA GLY A 374 -13.56 -14.10 -36.08
C GLY A 374 -14.55 -12.94 -35.89
N GLU A 375 -14.87 -12.55 -34.65
CA GLU A 375 -15.66 -11.35 -34.40
C GLU A 375 -14.82 -10.07 -34.56
N VAL A 376 -15.41 -9.08 -35.24
CA VAL A 376 -14.77 -7.76 -35.40
C VAL A 376 -15.09 -6.93 -34.19
N MET A 377 -14.03 -6.54 -33.46
CA MET A 377 -14.19 -5.64 -32.34
C MET A 377 -14.39 -4.19 -32.82
N ALA A 378 -15.54 -3.61 -32.53
CA ALA A 378 -15.80 -2.22 -32.78
C ALA A 378 -15.09 -1.36 -31.73
N ILE A 379 -14.13 -0.54 -32.15
CA ILE A 379 -13.51 0.48 -31.30
C ILE A 379 -14.42 1.71 -31.32
N HIS A 380 -15.08 1.95 -30.19
CA HIS A 380 -15.93 3.14 -30.02
C HIS A 380 -15.10 4.32 -29.50
N ASP A 381 -15.53 5.54 -29.80
CA ASP A 381 -14.86 6.76 -29.30
C ASP A 381 -14.86 6.87 -27.76
N ASP A 382 -15.76 6.16 -27.07
CA ASP A 382 -15.81 6.07 -25.62
C ASP A 382 -14.91 4.96 -25.05
N SER A 383 -14.29 4.11 -25.89
CA SER A 383 -13.34 3.09 -25.43
C SER A 383 -12.21 3.73 -24.64
N LEU A 384 -11.82 3.09 -23.54
CA LEU A 384 -10.75 3.59 -22.70
C LEU A 384 -9.38 3.32 -23.32
N THR A 385 -8.50 4.29 -23.20
CA THR A 385 -7.11 4.20 -23.62
C THR A 385 -6.21 4.51 -22.45
N SER A 386 -5.14 3.77 -22.29
CA SER A 386 -4.09 4.07 -21.32
C SER A 386 -2.96 4.83 -21.99
N ILE A 387 -2.66 6.00 -21.46
CA ILE A 387 -1.49 6.81 -21.82
C ILE A 387 -0.48 6.69 -20.69
N ARG A 388 0.64 6.04 -20.96
CA ARG A 388 1.72 5.85 -19.98
C ARG A 388 2.76 6.94 -20.12
N LEU A 389 2.98 7.71 -19.06
CA LEU A 389 4.13 8.57 -18.87
C LEU A 389 5.25 7.74 -18.24
N LYS A 390 6.30 7.46 -19.01
CA LYS A 390 7.36 6.52 -18.64
C LYS A 390 8.66 7.25 -18.30
N GLY A 391 9.34 6.78 -17.24
CA GLY A 391 10.71 7.19 -16.95
C GLY A 391 10.81 8.50 -16.18
N ILE A 392 9.88 8.78 -15.28
CA ILE A 392 9.99 9.90 -14.35
C ILE A 392 11.00 9.55 -13.28
N ASP A 393 12.08 10.32 -13.17
CA ASP A 393 12.98 10.24 -12.01
C ASP A 393 12.36 11.02 -10.85
N ARG A 394 11.63 10.29 -9.99
CA ARG A 394 10.93 10.88 -8.83
C ARG A 394 11.88 11.52 -7.82
N THR A 395 13.14 11.08 -7.75
CA THR A 395 14.10 11.60 -6.78
C THR A 395 14.54 13.03 -7.09
N LYS A 396 14.27 13.51 -8.29
CA LYS A 396 14.56 14.89 -8.72
C LYS A 396 13.42 15.86 -8.43
N ILE A 397 12.21 15.35 -8.14
CA ILE A 397 11.04 16.20 -7.89
C ILE A 397 10.89 16.37 -6.39
N PRO A 398 10.98 17.58 -5.84
CA PRO A 398 10.82 17.82 -4.41
C PRO A 398 9.34 17.73 -4.01
N GLY A 399 9.01 16.83 -3.09
CA GLY A 399 7.66 16.68 -2.56
C GLY A 399 6.67 16.00 -3.49
N SER A 400 5.45 15.86 -3.00
CA SER A 400 4.33 15.35 -3.76
C SER A 400 4.09 16.20 -5.01
N PHE A 401 3.63 15.57 -6.08
CA PHE A 401 3.43 16.27 -7.35
C PHE A 401 2.18 15.77 -8.08
N ARG A 402 1.67 16.62 -8.97
CA ARG A 402 0.61 16.29 -9.92
C ARG A 402 1.20 16.25 -11.34
N ALA A 403 1.00 15.15 -12.04
CA ALA A 403 1.24 15.04 -13.47
C ALA A 403 -0.08 15.24 -14.22
N GLU A 404 -0.16 16.19 -15.13
CA GLU A 404 -1.35 16.49 -15.93
C GLU A 404 -1.13 16.09 -17.38
N LEU A 405 -1.98 15.21 -17.93
CA LEU A 405 -2.05 14.92 -19.34
C LEU A 405 -2.93 15.97 -20.01
N LYS A 406 -2.43 16.58 -21.06
CA LYS A 406 -3.13 17.58 -21.86
C LYS A 406 -3.31 17.12 -23.31
N ALA A 407 -4.46 17.42 -23.90
CA ALA A 407 -4.76 17.24 -25.32
C ALA A 407 -5.10 18.61 -25.90
N ASP A 408 -4.31 19.07 -26.88
CA ASP A 408 -4.38 20.43 -27.46
C ASP A 408 -4.38 21.53 -26.37
N GLY A 409 -3.52 21.37 -25.39
CA GLY A 409 -3.35 22.31 -24.27
C GLY A 409 -4.42 22.25 -23.19
N LYS A 410 -5.48 21.44 -23.35
CA LYS A 410 -6.54 21.24 -22.33
C LYS A 410 -6.25 20.00 -21.50
N LYS A 411 -6.37 20.13 -20.19
CA LYS A 411 -6.24 18.98 -19.26
C LYS A 411 -7.34 17.95 -19.55
N VAL A 412 -6.95 16.69 -19.76
CA VAL A 412 -7.86 15.56 -19.99
C VAL A 412 -7.78 14.51 -18.89
N ALA A 413 -6.64 14.42 -18.18
CA ALA A 413 -6.46 13.55 -17.02
C ALA A 413 -5.33 14.07 -16.13
N HIS A 414 -5.23 13.54 -14.93
CA HIS A 414 -4.10 13.81 -14.03
C HIS A 414 -3.85 12.66 -13.07
N ARG A 415 -2.64 12.66 -12.49
CA ARG A 415 -2.22 11.76 -11.41
C ARG A 415 -1.56 12.56 -10.30
N ILE A 416 -1.89 12.25 -9.07
CA ILE A 416 -1.14 12.72 -7.90
C ILE A 416 -0.20 11.60 -7.47
N PHE A 417 1.03 12.00 -7.15
CA PHE A 417 2.04 11.12 -6.60
C PHE A 417 2.51 11.68 -5.25
N PHE A 418 2.28 10.89 -4.21
CA PHE A 418 2.55 11.27 -2.83
C PHE A 418 3.97 10.87 -2.44
N GLN A 419 4.83 11.85 -2.16
CA GLN A 419 6.21 11.60 -1.74
C GLN A 419 6.77 12.72 -0.88
N SER A 420 7.85 12.41 -0.13
CA SER A 420 8.59 13.35 0.68
C SER A 420 9.09 14.56 -0.08
N THR A 421 9.28 15.66 0.65
CA THR A 421 9.97 16.84 0.16
C THR A 421 11.44 16.57 -0.18
N GLN A 422 12.02 15.50 0.40
CA GLN A 422 13.41 15.07 0.17
C GLN A 422 13.44 13.57 -0.27
N PRO A 423 12.94 13.20 -1.45
CA PRO A 423 12.84 11.81 -1.86
C PRO A 423 14.20 11.11 -1.97
N GLN A 424 15.28 11.85 -2.16
CA GLN A 424 16.65 11.32 -2.19
C GLN A 424 17.12 10.79 -0.83
N THR A 425 16.51 11.17 0.30
CA THR A 425 16.84 10.66 1.63
C THR A 425 16.06 9.41 2.01
N CYS A 426 14.98 9.11 1.28
CA CYS A 426 14.12 7.95 1.48
C CYS A 426 14.69 6.73 0.74
N GLU A 427 14.93 5.64 1.45
CA GLU A 427 15.49 4.42 0.86
C GLU A 427 14.56 3.82 -0.20
N ASN A 428 13.25 3.70 0.08
CA ASN A 428 12.26 3.21 -0.89
C ASN A 428 12.19 4.10 -2.14
N CYS A 429 12.28 5.43 -1.97
CA CYS A 429 12.27 6.34 -3.10
C CYS A 429 13.50 6.17 -3.99
N ARG A 430 14.68 5.91 -3.41
CA ARG A 430 15.92 5.65 -4.18
C ARG A 430 15.89 4.30 -4.88
N LYS A 431 15.39 3.26 -4.20
CA LYS A 431 15.25 1.91 -4.81
C LYS A 431 14.27 1.94 -6.01
N ASN A 432 13.24 2.77 -5.92
CA ASN A 432 12.22 2.95 -6.96
C ASN A 432 12.30 4.36 -7.57
N ALA A 433 13.50 4.79 -7.97
CA ALA A 433 13.75 6.14 -8.46
C ALA A 433 13.01 6.45 -9.77
N LEU A 434 12.93 5.48 -10.68
CA LEU A 434 12.23 5.62 -11.95
C LEU A 434 10.82 5.05 -11.83
N ILE A 435 9.83 5.90 -12.06
CA ILE A 435 8.43 5.53 -12.01
C ILE A 435 7.73 5.79 -13.35
N ASN A 436 6.58 5.14 -13.51
CA ASN A 436 5.67 5.37 -14.62
C ASN A 436 4.30 5.74 -14.06
N LEU A 437 3.53 6.56 -14.79
CA LEU A 437 2.16 6.91 -14.42
C LEU A 437 1.24 6.62 -15.61
N ASP A 438 0.10 5.97 -15.36
CA ASP A 438 -0.88 5.64 -16.37
C ASP A 438 -2.10 6.56 -16.26
N PHE A 439 -2.48 7.18 -17.35
CA PHE A 439 -3.69 7.98 -17.48
C PHE A 439 -4.73 7.20 -18.28
N ARG A 440 -5.85 6.88 -17.66
CA ARG A 440 -6.98 6.27 -18.36
C ARG A 440 -7.90 7.37 -18.87
N VAL A 441 -8.09 7.43 -20.18
CA VAL A 441 -8.88 8.45 -20.84
C VAL A 441 -9.73 7.84 -21.94
N PRO A 442 -10.96 8.35 -22.21
CA PRO A 442 -11.71 7.97 -23.39
C PRO A 442 -10.94 8.32 -24.67
N LEU A 443 -10.96 7.43 -25.65
CA LEU A 443 -10.25 7.64 -26.94
C LEU A 443 -10.64 8.96 -27.58
N LYS A 444 -11.93 9.35 -27.54
CA LYS A 444 -12.43 10.64 -28.04
C LYS A 444 -11.73 11.87 -27.43
N ALA A 445 -11.24 11.75 -26.21
CA ALA A 445 -10.56 12.86 -25.51
C ALA A 445 -9.19 13.17 -26.11
N ILE A 446 -8.54 12.19 -26.74
CA ILE A 446 -7.16 12.29 -27.24
C ILE A 446 -7.00 12.03 -28.75
N ARG A 447 -8.01 11.46 -29.41
CA ARG A 447 -7.96 11.12 -30.85
C ARG A 447 -7.69 12.35 -31.68
N ASN A 448 -6.70 12.26 -32.57
CA ASN A 448 -6.26 13.34 -33.45
C ASN A 448 -5.82 14.64 -32.74
N LYS A 449 -5.42 14.56 -31.50
CA LYS A 449 -4.94 15.69 -30.69
C LYS A 449 -3.47 15.56 -30.36
N ARG A 450 -2.80 16.70 -30.23
CA ARG A 450 -1.44 16.76 -29.70
C ARG A 450 -1.48 16.51 -28.21
N LEU A 451 -0.73 15.50 -27.75
CA LEU A 451 -0.60 15.20 -26.33
C LEU A 451 0.64 15.85 -25.75
N ASP A 452 0.51 16.40 -24.55
CA ASP A 452 1.59 16.98 -23.74
C ASP A 452 1.36 16.65 -22.27
N VAL A 453 2.43 16.74 -21.46
CA VAL A 453 2.37 16.52 -20.02
C VAL A 453 3.00 17.68 -19.28
N GLU A 454 2.38 18.07 -18.19
CA GLU A 454 2.95 19.00 -17.23
C GLU A 454 3.05 18.34 -15.85
N ILE A 455 4.15 18.57 -15.15
CA ILE A 455 4.33 18.18 -13.75
C ILE A 455 4.29 19.44 -12.89
N HIS A 456 3.50 19.41 -11.82
CA HIS A 456 3.35 20.49 -10.85
C HIS A 456 3.64 19.97 -9.46
N THR A 457 4.48 20.65 -8.69
CA THR A 457 4.70 20.32 -7.28
C THR A 457 3.46 20.71 -6.45
N LEU A 458 3.19 19.95 -5.37
CA LEU A 458 2.03 20.21 -4.48
C LEU A 458 2.43 20.95 -3.20
N VAL A 459 3.54 21.68 -3.18
CA VAL A 459 4.23 22.18 -1.99
C VAL A 459 3.64 23.48 -1.40
N THR A 460 2.48 23.97 -1.83
CA THR A 460 1.97 25.25 -1.36
C THR A 460 0.53 25.20 -0.85
N GLN A 461 0.24 26.07 0.15
CA GLN A 461 -1.09 26.32 0.71
C GLN A 461 -2.15 26.78 -0.32
N GLU A 462 -1.71 27.20 -1.52
CA GLU A 462 -2.56 27.82 -2.54
C GLU A 462 -2.97 26.87 -3.70
N GLY A 463 -2.62 25.57 -3.66
CA GLY A 463 -2.97 24.61 -4.72
C GLY A 463 -1.75 24.09 -5.50
N LEU A 464 -1.86 24.01 -6.83
CA LEU A 464 -0.74 23.56 -7.67
C LEU A 464 0.45 24.51 -7.53
N GLY A 465 1.59 23.95 -7.15
CA GLY A 465 2.87 24.67 -7.13
C GLY A 465 3.37 24.99 -8.55
N SER A 466 4.61 25.47 -8.62
CA SER A 466 5.23 25.78 -9.90
C SER A 466 5.35 24.57 -10.81
N ARG A 467 5.28 24.80 -12.11
CA ARG A 467 5.54 23.78 -13.14
C ARG A 467 7.00 23.31 -12.99
N PHE A 468 7.16 21.99 -12.88
CA PHE A 468 8.46 21.35 -12.81
C PHE A 468 8.93 20.97 -14.22
N PRO A 469 10.16 21.34 -14.64
CA PRO A 469 10.64 21.04 -15.98
C PRO A 469 10.84 19.53 -16.21
N LEU A 470 10.28 18.98 -17.30
CA LEU A 470 10.39 17.55 -17.61
C LEU A 470 11.85 17.08 -17.79
N HIS A 471 12.71 17.92 -18.35
CA HIS A 471 14.14 17.60 -18.51
C HIS A 471 14.87 17.42 -17.16
N SER A 472 14.37 18.05 -16.11
CA SER A 472 14.94 17.91 -14.76
C SER A 472 14.55 16.62 -14.06
N CYS A 473 13.53 15.89 -14.57
CA CYS A 473 13.09 14.60 -14.00
C CYS A 473 13.22 13.42 -14.99
N GLY A 474 14.21 13.46 -15.89
CA GLY A 474 14.59 12.33 -16.73
C GLY A 474 14.04 12.34 -18.16
N ASN A 475 13.44 13.45 -18.62
CA ASN A 475 12.81 13.52 -19.95
C ASN A 475 11.80 12.38 -20.19
N PRO A 476 10.78 12.25 -19.37
CA PRO A 476 9.80 11.17 -19.49
C PRO A 476 9.10 11.19 -20.84
N THR A 477 8.71 10.02 -21.33
CA THR A 477 8.08 9.83 -22.64
C THR A 477 6.63 9.37 -22.51
N LEU A 478 5.78 9.78 -23.43
CA LEU A 478 4.40 9.31 -23.54
C LEU A 478 4.30 8.10 -24.47
N ASN A 479 3.62 7.05 -24.01
CA ASN A 479 3.28 5.88 -24.81
C ASN A 479 1.77 5.64 -24.70
N ALA A 480 1.08 5.51 -25.85
CA ALA A 480 -0.33 5.19 -25.89
C ALA A 480 -0.55 3.68 -26.03
N ARG A 481 -1.48 3.12 -25.24
CA ARG A 481 -1.93 1.75 -25.34
C ARG A 481 -3.45 1.70 -25.33
N LEU A 482 -4.05 1.12 -26.34
CA LEU A 482 -5.48 0.87 -26.36
C LEU A 482 -5.80 -0.21 -25.32
N LEU A 483 -6.72 0.08 -24.41
CA LEU A 483 -7.26 -0.90 -23.48
C LEU A 483 -8.42 -1.58 -24.18
N LEU A 484 -8.24 -2.84 -24.49
CA LEU A 484 -9.32 -3.68 -24.99
C LEU A 484 -10.17 -4.09 -23.79
N GLU A 485 -11.49 -3.91 -23.85
CA GLU A 485 -12.39 -4.46 -22.82
C GLU A 485 -12.14 -5.97 -22.76
N GLY A 486 -11.62 -6.46 -21.62
CA GLY A 486 -11.29 -7.87 -21.42
C GLY A 486 -9.81 -8.18 -21.25
N SER A 487 -8.91 -7.20 -21.18
CA SER A 487 -7.48 -7.41 -20.85
C SER A 487 -7.14 -6.99 -19.41
#